data_366f1f9ea4e304d6cb2ad699646ed369
#
_entry.id   366f1f9ea4e304d6cb2ad699646ed369
#
_cell.length_a   1.000
_cell.length_b   1.000
_cell.length_c   1.000
_cell.angle_alpha   90.00
_cell.angle_beta   90.00
_cell.angle_gamma   90.00
#
_symmetry.space_group_name_H-M   'P 1'
#
loop_
_entity.id
_entity.type
_entity.pdbx_description
1 polymer ?
#
loop_
_entity_poly.entity_id
_entity_poly.type
_entity_poly.pdbx_seq_one_letter_code
_entity_poly.pdbx_strand_id
1 'polypeptide(L)'
;LALMGIETNFGKYLGKMDIVSSLSTLSFDKRRSEFFTKELIILLKLVDQEIIDKKILFGSWAGAFGNFQFMPRTIQNYAIDYNNNTTIELKQTEDSFASAANYLNKIGWKKNTPCFVKINLNKKIPNKYLNSSAGNIKNKKKVKYFKKYIKNYNDIKIDKNLVAAIITPDIDIIPDANTYTPAYLIFANYEKILNWNRSLRFALAVCTLKDNFKNEI
;
A
#
# COMPACT_ATOMS: atom_id res chain seq x y z
N LEU A 1 1.36 11.13 4.80
CA LEU A 1 0.04 11.79 4.73
C LEU A 1 -0.90 11.10 3.72
N ALA A 2 -0.49 10.86 2.46
CA ALA A 2 -1.35 10.25 1.44
C ALA A 2 -1.91 8.86 1.84
N LEU A 3 -1.10 8.00 2.47
CA LEU A 3 -1.57 6.72 3.01
C LEU A 3 -2.68 6.92 4.05
N MET A 4 -2.48 7.82 5.01
CA MET A 4 -3.50 8.14 6.02
C MET A 4 -4.78 8.68 5.36
N GLY A 5 -4.65 9.50 4.32
CA GLY A 5 -5.79 10.00 3.55
C GLY A 5 -6.63 8.88 2.94
N ILE A 6 -5.98 7.90 2.30
CA ILE A 6 -6.66 6.78 1.64
C ILE A 6 -7.18 5.74 2.65
N GLU A 7 -6.42 5.46 3.73
CA GLU A 7 -6.81 4.45 4.73
C GLU A 7 -7.96 4.92 5.64
N THR A 8 -7.89 6.16 6.12
CA THR A 8 -8.76 6.62 7.20
C THR A 8 -9.41 7.97 6.96
N ASN A 9 -9.32 8.52 5.73
CA ASN A 9 -9.72 9.90 5.45
C ASN A 9 -9.14 10.88 6.50
N PHE A 10 -7.80 10.85 6.63
CA PHE A 10 -7.04 11.67 7.57
C PHE A 10 -7.46 11.48 9.04
N GLY A 11 -7.69 10.23 9.44
CA GLY A 11 -8.04 9.86 10.81
C GLY A 11 -9.53 10.00 11.15
N LYS A 12 -10.40 10.37 10.20
CA LYS A 12 -11.84 10.50 10.45
C LYS A 12 -12.54 9.14 10.59
N TYR A 13 -12.03 8.09 9.94
CA TYR A 13 -12.65 6.76 9.89
C TYR A 13 -11.66 5.68 10.35
N LEU A 14 -11.48 5.54 11.65
CA LEU A 14 -10.55 4.57 12.23
C LEU A 14 -11.13 3.15 12.40
N GLY A 15 -12.45 3.01 12.17
CA GLY A 15 -13.19 1.78 12.50
C GLY A 15 -13.65 1.77 13.97
N LYS A 16 -14.72 0.99 14.24
CA LYS A 16 -15.38 0.89 15.56
C LYS A 16 -15.53 -0.55 16.04
N MET A 17 -14.99 -1.51 15.30
CA MET A 17 -15.09 -2.93 15.67
C MET A 17 -14.04 -3.25 16.73
N ASP A 18 -14.44 -4.05 17.72
CA ASP A 18 -13.50 -4.67 18.64
C ASP A 18 -12.56 -5.61 17.88
N ILE A 19 -11.27 -5.34 17.95
CA ILE A 19 -10.27 -6.04 17.12
C ILE A 19 -10.06 -7.47 17.59
N VAL A 20 -10.11 -7.71 18.90
CA VAL A 20 -9.95 -9.07 19.44
C VAL A 20 -11.10 -9.95 18.96
N SER A 21 -12.34 -9.47 19.07
CA SER A 21 -13.52 -10.17 18.59
C SER A 21 -13.48 -10.39 17.07
N SER A 22 -13.07 -9.38 16.31
CA SER A 22 -12.92 -9.45 14.86
C SER A 22 -11.91 -10.51 14.44
N LEU A 23 -10.72 -10.49 15.00
CA LEU A 23 -9.67 -11.47 14.70
C LEU A 23 -10.03 -12.87 15.17
N SER A 24 -10.69 -13.02 16.32
CA SER A 24 -11.19 -14.31 16.82
C SER A 24 -12.20 -14.91 15.85
N THR A 25 -13.18 -14.14 15.41
CA THR A 25 -14.19 -14.56 14.44
C THR A 25 -13.54 -14.99 13.11
N LEU A 26 -12.62 -14.19 12.60
CA LEU A 26 -11.92 -14.46 11.33
C LEU A 26 -10.94 -15.63 11.45
N SER A 27 -10.42 -15.90 12.65
CA SER A 27 -9.58 -17.08 12.91
C SER A 27 -10.39 -18.37 12.82
N PHE A 28 -11.69 -18.30 13.11
CA PHE A 28 -12.61 -19.43 12.97
C PHE A 28 -13.09 -19.65 11.53
N ASP A 29 -13.11 -18.61 10.69
CA ASP A 29 -13.47 -18.71 9.26
C ASP A 29 -12.38 -19.44 8.47
N LYS A 30 -12.72 -20.59 7.88
CA LYS A 30 -11.79 -21.50 7.17
C LYS A 30 -10.98 -20.83 6.03
N ARG A 31 -11.50 -19.78 5.41
CA ARG A 31 -10.86 -19.16 4.21
C ARG A 31 -9.47 -18.61 4.47
N ARG A 32 -9.21 -18.00 5.63
CA ARG A 32 -7.94 -17.39 6.00
C ARG A 32 -7.60 -17.61 7.47
N SER A 33 -8.10 -18.67 8.07
CA SER A 33 -7.97 -19.00 9.49
C SER A 33 -6.52 -18.88 9.98
N GLU A 34 -5.57 -19.53 9.32
CA GLU A 34 -4.17 -19.50 9.71
C GLU A 34 -3.58 -18.08 9.76
N PHE A 35 -3.92 -17.24 8.79
CA PHE A 35 -3.47 -15.85 8.77
C PHE A 35 -4.04 -15.07 9.96
N PHE A 36 -5.34 -15.11 10.18
CA PHE A 36 -5.98 -14.35 11.25
C PHE A 36 -5.64 -14.88 12.63
N THR A 37 -5.44 -16.19 12.79
CA THR A 37 -4.96 -16.80 14.05
C THR A 37 -3.56 -16.26 14.39
N LYS A 38 -2.65 -16.16 13.42
CA LYS A 38 -1.33 -15.57 13.64
C LYS A 38 -1.42 -14.10 14.04
N GLU A 39 -2.29 -13.32 13.39
CA GLU A 39 -2.50 -11.91 13.75
C GLU A 39 -3.08 -11.77 15.17
N LEU A 40 -4.05 -12.61 15.55
CA LEU A 40 -4.63 -12.64 16.89
C LEU A 40 -3.57 -12.93 17.96
N ILE A 41 -2.78 -13.99 17.76
CA ILE A 41 -1.72 -14.37 18.72
C ILE A 41 -0.70 -13.22 18.88
N ILE A 42 -0.33 -12.55 17.79
CA ILE A 42 0.57 -11.40 17.86
C ILE A 42 -0.07 -10.26 18.64
N LEU A 43 -1.35 -9.95 18.37
CA LEU A 43 -2.08 -8.90 19.11
C LEU A 43 -2.09 -9.18 20.62
N LEU A 44 -2.44 -10.42 21.01
CA LEU A 44 -2.48 -10.80 22.42
C LEU A 44 -1.11 -10.65 23.10
N LYS A 45 -0.02 -10.99 22.39
CA LYS A 45 1.35 -10.77 22.91
C LYS A 45 1.70 -9.29 23.06
N LEU A 46 1.30 -8.44 22.11
CA LEU A 46 1.54 -6.98 22.21
C LEU A 46 0.80 -6.36 23.38
N VAL A 47 -0.40 -6.87 23.71
CA VAL A 47 -1.18 -6.44 24.88
C VAL A 47 -0.58 -6.98 26.18
N ASP A 48 -0.20 -8.26 26.21
CA ASP A 48 0.42 -8.90 27.39
C ASP A 48 1.75 -8.24 27.78
N GLN A 49 2.49 -7.78 26.79
CA GLN A 49 3.74 -7.02 26.96
C GLN A 49 3.53 -5.51 27.22
N GLU A 50 2.29 -5.07 27.37
CA GLU A 50 1.91 -3.66 27.57
C GLU A 50 2.40 -2.69 26.49
N ILE A 51 2.79 -3.21 25.30
CA ILE A 51 3.20 -2.41 24.14
C ILE A 51 2.01 -1.64 23.58
N ILE A 52 0.80 -2.21 23.68
CA ILE A 52 -0.47 -1.60 23.25
C ILE A 52 -1.48 -1.68 24.38
N ASP A 53 -2.13 -0.57 24.71
CA ASP A 53 -3.23 -0.57 25.67
C ASP A 53 -4.47 -1.28 25.08
N LYS A 54 -4.97 -2.29 25.79
CA LYS A 54 -6.19 -3.02 25.44
C LYS A 54 -7.43 -2.12 25.27
N LYS A 55 -7.48 -0.97 25.95
CA LYS A 55 -8.61 -0.03 25.87
C LYS A 55 -8.77 0.64 24.50
N ILE A 56 -7.72 0.67 23.68
CA ILE A 56 -7.75 1.34 22.37
C ILE A 56 -7.96 0.39 21.19
N LEU A 57 -8.20 -0.91 21.44
CA LEU A 57 -8.30 -1.96 20.41
C LEU A 57 -9.61 -1.92 19.62
N PHE A 58 -9.95 -0.77 19.08
CA PHE A 58 -11.06 -0.59 18.13
C PHE A 58 -10.53 -0.16 16.78
N GLY A 59 -11.00 -0.81 15.73
CA GLY A 59 -10.52 -0.58 14.36
C GLY A 59 -11.44 -1.16 13.30
N SER A 60 -10.84 -1.70 12.24
CA SER A 60 -11.59 -2.33 11.15
C SER A 60 -12.10 -3.72 11.52
N TRP A 61 -13.12 -4.19 10.79
CA TRP A 61 -13.63 -5.54 10.90
C TRP A 61 -12.60 -6.64 10.62
N ALA A 62 -11.49 -6.31 9.95
CA ALA A 62 -10.43 -7.25 9.61
C ALA A 62 -9.23 -7.19 10.58
N GLY A 63 -9.34 -6.43 11.69
CA GLY A 63 -8.32 -6.40 12.74
C GLY A 63 -7.21 -5.37 12.52
N ALA A 64 -7.35 -4.47 11.55
CA ALA A 64 -6.44 -3.35 11.37
C ALA A 64 -6.88 -2.14 12.20
N PHE A 65 -5.92 -1.36 12.73
CA PHE A 65 -6.26 -0.18 13.53
C PHE A 65 -5.26 0.98 13.43
N GLY A 66 -5.67 2.12 13.98
CA GLY A 66 -4.90 3.36 13.95
C GLY A 66 -5.00 4.13 12.65
N ASN A 67 -4.32 5.27 12.59
CA ASN A 67 -4.37 6.22 11.47
C ASN A 67 -3.96 5.62 10.12
N PHE A 68 -3.13 4.58 10.15
CA PHE A 68 -2.59 3.91 8.98
C PHE A 68 -3.08 2.46 8.83
N GLN A 69 -4.08 2.04 9.60
CA GLN A 69 -4.70 0.71 9.54
C GLN A 69 -3.68 -0.43 9.57
N PHE A 70 -2.80 -0.43 10.58
CA PHE A 70 -1.81 -1.47 10.76
C PHE A 70 -2.44 -2.77 11.29
N MET A 71 -2.05 -3.89 10.69
CA MET A 71 -2.30 -5.22 11.24
C MET A 71 -1.34 -5.48 12.42
N PRO A 72 -1.70 -6.36 13.38
CA PRO A 72 -0.84 -6.68 14.53
C PRO A 72 0.60 -7.02 14.16
N ARG A 73 0.82 -7.81 13.12
CA ARG A 73 2.17 -8.11 12.61
C ARG A 73 2.93 -6.88 12.10
N THR A 74 2.23 -5.96 11.48
CA THR A 74 2.84 -4.72 11.02
C THR A 74 3.30 -3.89 12.21
N ILE A 75 2.51 -3.85 13.27
CA ILE A 75 2.86 -3.18 14.53
C ILE A 75 4.11 -3.82 15.13
N GLN A 76 4.10 -5.14 15.32
CA GLN A 76 5.23 -5.88 15.89
C GLN A 76 6.55 -5.59 15.15
N ASN A 77 6.50 -5.45 13.82
CA ASN A 77 7.70 -5.34 13.00
C ASN A 77 8.16 -3.89 12.78
N TYR A 78 7.26 -2.91 12.85
CA TYR A 78 7.54 -1.57 12.36
C TYR A 78 7.07 -0.43 13.25
N ALA A 79 6.21 -0.67 14.24
CA ALA A 79 5.73 0.40 15.08
C ALA A 79 6.83 0.95 16.00
N ILE A 80 6.73 2.24 16.31
CA ILE A 80 7.67 2.98 17.14
C ILE A 80 6.87 3.75 18.17
N ASP A 81 7.26 3.64 19.42
CA ASP A 81 6.94 4.59 20.49
C ASP A 81 7.84 5.82 20.29
N TYR A 82 7.33 6.85 19.65
CA TYR A 82 8.12 8.04 19.28
C TYR A 82 8.26 9.02 20.43
N ASN A 83 7.25 9.12 21.28
CA ASN A 83 7.24 10.03 22.43
C ASN A 83 7.84 9.42 23.69
N ASN A 84 8.27 8.12 23.65
CA ASN A 84 8.89 7.37 24.74
C ASN A 84 8.01 7.27 26.00
N ASN A 85 6.69 7.12 25.82
CA ASN A 85 5.76 6.94 26.93
C ASN A 85 5.51 5.46 27.30
N THR A 86 6.27 4.53 26.69
CA THR A 86 6.25 3.08 26.85
C THR A 86 5.12 2.34 26.16
N THR A 87 4.19 3.04 25.53
CA THR A 87 3.07 2.45 24.77
C THR A 87 3.06 2.95 23.34
N ILE A 88 2.55 2.14 22.41
CA ILE A 88 2.38 2.53 21.00
C ILE A 88 0.94 2.97 20.75
N GLU A 89 0.76 4.24 20.44
CA GLU A 89 -0.54 4.88 20.28
C GLU A 89 -0.84 5.23 18.80
N LEU A 90 -1.21 4.25 18.00
CA LEU A 90 -1.41 4.41 16.54
C LEU A 90 -2.60 5.29 16.12
N LYS A 91 -3.38 5.78 17.08
CA LYS A 91 -4.42 6.81 16.87
C LYS A 91 -3.88 8.22 17.10
N GLN A 92 -2.75 8.37 17.79
CA GLN A 92 -2.05 9.62 17.98
C GLN A 92 -1.10 9.90 16.82
N THR A 93 -0.81 11.18 16.59
CA THR A 93 -0.03 11.62 15.42
C THR A 93 1.42 11.15 15.51
N GLU A 94 2.06 11.30 16.65
CA GLU A 94 3.48 11.05 16.84
C GLU A 94 3.85 9.63 16.47
N ASP A 95 3.29 8.66 17.18
CA ASP A 95 3.62 7.24 16.98
C ASP A 95 3.12 6.72 15.64
N SER A 96 1.94 7.15 15.22
CA SER A 96 1.37 6.68 13.95
C SER A 96 2.20 7.10 12.75
N PHE A 97 2.67 8.36 12.70
CA PHE A 97 3.52 8.84 11.61
C PHE A 97 4.93 8.29 11.68
N ALA A 98 5.53 8.21 12.88
CA ALA A 98 6.84 7.60 13.07
C ALA A 98 6.83 6.12 12.62
N SER A 99 5.81 5.37 13.02
CA SER A 99 5.62 3.96 12.63
C SER A 99 5.45 3.81 11.12
N ALA A 100 4.61 4.64 10.49
CA ALA A 100 4.41 4.61 9.05
C ALA A 100 5.68 4.98 8.27
N ALA A 101 6.44 5.97 8.74
CA ALA A 101 7.72 6.36 8.17
C ALA A 101 8.76 5.23 8.30
N ASN A 102 8.85 4.61 9.48
CA ASN A 102 9.72 3.46 9.71
C ASN A 102 9.37 2.30 8.78
N TYR A 103 8.07 1.97 8.64
CA TYR A 103 7.63 0.93 7.72
C TYR A 103 8.08 1.23 6.29
N LEU A 104 7.78 2.40 5.75
CA LEU A 104 8.18 2.80 4.40
C LEU A 104 9.71 2.73 4.21
N ASN A 105 10.47 3.20 5.19
CA ASN A 105 11.93 3.13 5.17
C ASN A 105 12.43 1.68 5.12
N LYS A 106 11.94 0.83 6.00
CA LYS A 106 12.35 -0.59 6.10
C LYS A 106 12.00 -1.41 4.86
N ILE A 107 10.89 -1.12 4.20
CA ILE A 107 10.54 -1.77 2.93
C ILE A 107 11.28 -1.16 1.73
N GLY A 108 12.12 -0.15 1.93
CA GLY A 108 13.01 0.44 0.93
C GLY A 108 12.36 1.49 0.03
N TRP A 109 11.48 2.34 0.60
CA TRP A 109 11.02 3.54 -0.08
C TRP A 109 12.19 4.45 -0.43
N LYS A 110 12.23 4.95 -1.65
CA LYS A 110 13.30 5.84 -2.13
C LYS A 110 12.77 7.25 -2.35
N LYS A 111 13.33 8.22 -1.60
CA LYS A 111 13.06 9.66 -1.83
C LYS A 111 13.36 10.00 -3.30
N ASN A 112 12.54 10.86 -3.88
CA ASN A 112 12.68 11.36 -5.26
C ASN A 112 12.53 10.31 -6.39
N THR A 113 12.16 9.08 -6.09
CA THR A 113 11.81 8.10 -7.12
C THR A 113 10.31 8.21 -7.40
N PRO A 114 9.88 8.35 -8.68
CA PRO A 114 8.46 8.39 -9.00
C PRO A 114 7.77 7.07 -8.66
N CYS A 115 6.47 7.13 -8.38
CA CYS A 115 5.67 5.92 -8.25
C CYS A 115 5.30 5.38 -9.63
N PHE A 116 4.70 6.24 -10.46
CA PHE A 116 4.22 5.86 -11.78
C PHE A 116 4.16 7.07 -12.73
N VAL A 117 3.98 6.77 -14.01
CA VAL A 117 3.62 7.75 -15.05
C VAL A 117 2.53 7.17 -15.93
N LYS A 118 1.49 7.95 -16.21
CA LYS A 118 0.43 7.57 -17.14
C LYS A 118 0.98 7.51 -18.57
N ILE A 119 0.63 6.45 -19.30
CA ILE A 119 1.10 6.22 -20.67
C ILE A 119 -0.04 5.87 -21.61
N ASN A 120 0.17 6.15 -22.88
CA ASN A 120 -0.72 5.75 -23.97
C ASN A 120 -0.04 4.63 -24.75
N LEU A 121 -0.57 3.41 -24.66
CA LEU A 121 -0.01 2.25 -25.35
C LEU A 121 -0.47 2.19 -26.81
N ASN A 122 0.38 1.64 -27.68
CA ASN A 122 -0.05 1.13 -28.97
C ASN A 122 -0.34 -0.37 -28.90
N LYS A 123 -1.15 -0.87 -29.84
CA LYS A 123 -1.56 -2.28 -29.87
C LYS A 123 -0.43 -3.28 -30.23
N LYS A 124 0.78 -2.79 -30.54
CA LYS A 124 1.95 -3.63 -30.88
C LYS A 124 2.70 -4.17 -29.66
N ILE A 125 2.31 -3.74 -28.44
CA ILE A 125 2.93 -4.23 -27.21
C ILE A 125 2.55 -5.70 -26.97
N PRO A 126 3.52 -6.59 -26.72
CA PRO A 126 3.22 -7.98 -26.36
C PRO A 126 2.51 -8.07 -25.00
N ASN A 127 1.48 -8.94 -24.93
CA ASN A 127 0.67 -9.14 -23.71
C ASN A 127 1.48 -9.47 -22.47
N LYS A 128 2.63 -10.15 -22.61
CA LYS A 128 3.51 -10.48 -21.48
C LYS A 128 4.01 -9.26 -20.68
N TYR A 129 3.97 -8.05 -21.24
CA TYR A 129 4.35 -6.81 -20.55
C TYR A 129 3.18 -6.13 -19.83
N LEU A 130 1.95 -6.57 -20.04
CA LEU A 130 0.76 -6.01 -19.42
C LEU A 130 0.50 -6.76 -18.10
N ASN A 131 0.62 -6.06 -16.98
CA ASN A 131 0.33 -6.61 -15.67
C ASN A 131 -1.00 -6.05 -15.18
N SER A 132 -1.99 -6.92 -14.97
CA SER A 132 -3.32 -6.58 -14.44
C SER A 132 -3.47 -6.93 -12.96
N SER A 133 -2.60 -7.80 -12.44
CA SER A 133 -2.63 -8.27 -11.05
C SER A 133 -1.49 -7.70 -10.19
N ALA A 134 -1.84 -7.26 -8.98
CA ALA A 134 -0.88 -6.79 -7.98
C ALA A 134 -0.01 -7.89 -7.36
N GLY A 135 -0.41 -9.17 -7.50
CA GLY A 135 0.27 -10.30 -6.86
C GLY A 135 1.63 -10.63 -7.48
N ASN A 136 1.87 -10.23 -8.72
CA ASN A 136 3.10 -10.60 -9.42
C ASN A 136 3.38 -9.67 -10.60
N ILE A 137 4.08 -8.57 -10.35
CA ILE A 137 4.54 -7.65 -11.39
C ILE A 137 5.76 -8.22 -12.10
N LYS A 138 5.61 -8.58 -13.35
CA LYS A 138 6.62 -9.27 -14.19
C LYS A 138 7.14 -8.39 -15.32
N ASN A 139 8.17 -8.92 -16.01
CA ASN A 139 8.69 -8.39 -17.28
C ASN A 139 9.13 -6.92 -17.21
N LYS A 140 9.82 -6.55 -16.11
CA LYS A 140 10.40 -5.24 -15.92
C LYS A 140 11.52 -4.98 -16.91
N LYS A 141 11.58 -3.77 -17.47
CA LYS A 141 12.61 -3.30 -18.38
C LYS A 141 12.93 -1.83 -18.10
N LYS A 142 14.07 -1.34 -18.57
CA LYS A 142 14.35 0.10 -18.57
C LYS A 142 13.29 0.85 -19.39
N VAL A 143 12.90 2.04 -18.98
CA VAL A 143 11.88 2.86 -19.66
C VAL A 143 12.16 3.00 -21.15
N LYS A 144 13.43 3.19 -21.53
CA LYS A 144 13.85 3.28 -22.94
C LYS A 144 13.48 2.07 -23.79
N TYR A 145 13.38 0.87 -23.21
CA TYR A 145 12.96 -0.32 -23.92
C TYR A 145 11.51 -0.22 -24.44
N PHE A 146 10.66 0.48 -23.69
CA PHE A 146 9.24 0.62 -24.01
C PHE A 146 8.95 1.73 -25.03
N LYS A 147 9.96 2.49 -25.50
CA LYS A 147 9.81 3.61 -26.44
C LYS A 147 8.89 3.27 -27.63
N LYS A 148 9.10 2.11 -28.27
CA LYS A 148 8.32 1.68 -29.45
C LYS A 148 6.87 1.30 -29.17
N TYR A 149 6.50 1.16 -27.89
CA TYR A 149 5.16 0.76 -27.46
C TYR A 149 4.34 1.88 -26.85
N ILE A 150 4.95 3.02 -26.54
CA ILE A 150 4.33 4.17 -25.86
C ILE A 150 4.21 5.33 -26.84
N LYS A 151 2.97 5.77 -27.12
CA LYS A 151 2.68 6.87 -28.06
C LYS A 151 3.17 8.22 -27.53
N ASN A 152 2.96 8.50 -26.23
CA ASN A 152 3.38 9.73 -25.56
C ASN A 152 4.75 9.62 -24.90
N TYR A 153 5.65 8.80 -25.44
CA TYR A 153 6.98 8.55 -24.82
C TYR A 153 7.83 9.81 -24.66
N ASN A 154 7.75 10.75 -25.58
CA ASN A 154 8.55 11.99 -25.55
C ASN A 154 8.09 12.95 -24.45
N ASP A 155 6.83 12.86 -24.02
CA ASP A 155 6.25 13.70 -22.97
C ASP A 155 6.65 13.21 -21.56
N ILE A 156 7.18 12.00 -21.44
CA ILE A 156 7.59 11.40 -20.18
C ILE A 156 8.90 12.03 -19.70
N LYS A 157 8.83 12.92 -18.70
CA LYS A 157 9.97 13.65 -18.13
C LYS A 157 10.60 12.89 -16.94
N ILE A 158 11.15 11.70 -17.19
CA ILE A 158 11.86 10.88 -16.19
C ILE A 158 13.11 10.25 -16.80
N ASP A 159 14.02 9.79 -15.95
CA ASP A 159 15.20 9.04 -16.40
C ASP A 159 14.79 7.77 -17.15
N LYS A 160 15.20 7.68 -18.40
CA LYS A 160 14.88 6.56 -19.30
C LYS A 160 15.63 5.26 -18.95
N ASN A 161 16.59 5.32 -18.04
CA ASN A 161 17.31 4.15 -17.52
C ASN A 161 16.63 3.52 -16.28
N LEU A 162 15.67 4.18 -15.67
CA LEU A 162 14.88 3.60 -14.59
C LEU A 162 14.22 2.30 -15.05
N VAL A 163 14.23 1.30 -14.16
CA VAL A 163 13.51 0.04 -14.36
C VAL A 163 12.03 0.26 -14.05
N ALA A 164 11.17 -0.16 -14.97
CA ALA A 164 9.73 -0.03 -14.88
C ALA A 164 9.03 -1.30 -15.33
N ALA A 165 7.78 -1.46 -14.90
CA ALA A 165 6.82 -2.38 -15.48
C ALA A 165 5.60 -1.60 -16.01
N ILE A 166 4.83 -2.23 -16.89
CA ILE A 166 3.54 -1.65 -17.33
C ILE A 166 2.43 -2.35 -16.56
N ILE A 167 1.50 -1.56 -16.03
CA ILE A 167 0.24 -2.07 -15.47
C ILE A 167 -0.95 -1.57 -16.27
N THR A 168 -1.98 -2.41 -16.31
CA THR A 168 -3.31 -2.15 -16.88
C THR A 168 -4.34 -2.55 -15.83
N PRO A 169 -4.68 -1.67 -14.88
CA PRO A 169 -5.32 -2.04 -13.62
C PRO A 169 -6.80 -2.42 -13.73
N ASP A 170 -7.41 -2.22 -14.88
CA ASP A 170 -8.87 -2.40 -15.04
C ASP A 170 -9.26 -3.76 -15.60
N ILE A 171 -8.34 -4.47 -16.28
CA ILE A 171 -8.62 -5.72 -17.01
C ILE A 171 -9.25 -6.79 -16.12
N ASP A 172 -8.76 -6.96 -14.89
CA ASP A 172 -9.24 -8.02 -13.99
C ASP A 172 -10.45 -7.60 -13.14
N ILE A 173 -10.92 -6.35 -13.25
CA ILE A 173 -11.92 -5.79 -12.33
C ILE A 173 -13.16 -5.27 -13.05
N ILE A 174 -12.99 -4.68 -14.24
CA ILE A 174 -14.08 -4.09 -15.02
C ILE A 174 -14.40 -5.04 -16.16
N PRO A 175 -15.64 -5.54 -16.26
CA PRO A 175 -16.09 -6.29 -17.45
C PRO A 175 -15.83 -5.48 -18.73
N ASP A 176 -15.35 -6.14 -19.75
CA ASP A 176 -15.04 -5.55 -21.08
C ASP A 176 -14.03 -4.39 -21.05
N ALA A 177 -13.21 -4.30 -20.00
CA ALA A 177 -12.17 -3.27 -19.91
C ALA A 177 -11.21 -3.33 -21.10
N ASN A 178 -10.83 -2.15 -21.59
CA ASN A 178 -9.86 -2.07 -22.69
C ASN A 178 -8.48 -2.53 -22.19
N THR A 179 -7.89 -3.47 -22.90
CA THR A 179 -6.58 -4.08 -22.55
C THR A 179 -5.43 -3.07 -22.50
N TYR A 180 -5.54 -1.94 -23.19
CA TYR A 180 -4.44 -0.98 -23.36
C TYR A 180 -4.67 0.33 -22.63
N THR A 181 -5.80 0.53 -21.96
CA THR A 181 -6.15 1.77 -21.26
C THR A 181 -7.11 1.54 -20.10
N PRO A 182 -6.92 2.15 -18.92
CA PRO A 182 -5.76 2.98 -18.58
C PRO A 182 -4.47 2.16 -18.44
N ALA A 183 -3.33 2.75 -18.77
CA ALA A 183 -2.03 2.12 -18.63
C ALA A 183 -1.01 3.04 -17.97
N TYR A 184 -0.11 2.44 -17.20
CA TYR A 184 0.89 3.17 -16.43
C TYR A 184 2.24 2.46 -16.46
N LEU A 185 3.33 3.23 -16.57
CA LEU A 185 4.66 2.77 -16.19
C LEU A 185 4.79 2.93 -14.67
N ILE A 186 5.05 1.85 -13.96
CA ILE A 186 5.27 1.85 -12.51
C ILE A 186 6.73 1.61 -12.17
N PHE A 187 7.17 2.17 -11.05
CA PHE A 187 8.53 2.12 -10.55
C PHE A 187 8.61 1.47 -9.17
N ALA A 188 9.81 1.35 -8.62
CA ALA A 188 10.06 0.67 -7.36
C ALA A 188 9.17 1.16 -6.20
N ASN A 189 8.94 2.47 -6.06
CA ASN A 189 8.10 3.02 -4.99
C ASN A 189 6.63 2.58 -5.09
N TYR A 190 6.11 2.43 -6.30
CA TYR A 190 4.76 1.90 -6.51
C TYR A 190 4.63 0.49 -5.92
N GLU A 191 5.61 -0.37 -6.18
CA GLU A 191 5.63 -1.74 -5.65
C GLU A 191 5.77 -1.77 -4.12
N LYS A 192 6.40 -0.75 -3.50
CA LYS A 192 6.42 -0.64 -2.04
C LYS A 192 5.03 -0.39 -1.46
N ILE A 193 4.20 0.41 -2.13
CA ILE A 193 2.80 0.59 -1.72
C ILE A 193 2.00 -0.72 -1.86
N LEU A 194 2.31 -1.58 -2.85
CA LEU A 194 1.69 -2.91 -2.95
C LEU A 194 2.02 -3.84 -1.78
N ASN A 195 3.11 -3.61 -1.04
CA ASN A 195 3.38 -4.33 0.22
C ASN A 195 2.41 -3.90 1.34
N TRP A 196 1.96 -2.65 1.30
CA TRP A 196 0.94 -2.14 2.21
C TRP A 196 -0.43 -2.73 1.91
N ASN A 197 -0.85 -2.60 0.65
CA ASN A 197 -2.12 -3.15 0.17
C ASN A 197 -1.95 -3.68 -1.26
N ARG A 198 -2.24 -4.96 -1.47
CA ARG A 198 -2.10 -5.65 -2.78
C ARG A 198 -3.22 -5.29 -3.75
N SER A 199 -3.44 -4.00 -3.97
CA SER A 199 -4.37 -3.48 -4.95
C SER A 199 -3.66 -2.47 -5.86
N LEU A 200 -3.71 -2.69 -7.19
CA LEU A 200 -3.15 -1.75 -8.16
C LEU A 200 -3.82 -0.38 -8.05
N ARG A 201 -5.13 -0.35 -7.85
CA ARG A 201 -5.88 0.90 -7.72
C ARG A 201 -5.58 1.63 -6.42
N PHE A 202 -5.41 0.90 -5.31
CA PHE A 202 -4.98 1.50 -4.05
C PHE A 202 -3.63 2.21 -4.20
N ALA A 203 -2.65 1.52 -4.79
CA ALA A 203 -1.33 2.11 -5.00
C ALA A 203 -1.36 3.33 -5.95
N LEU A 204 -2.21 3.31 -7.00
CA LEU A 204 -2.42 4.49 -7.85
C LEU A 204 -3.01 5.65 -7.04
N ALA A 205 -4.06 5.41 -6.24
CA ALA A 205 -4.71 6.44 -5.43
C ALA A 205 -3.74 7.09 -4.44
N VAL A 206 -2.97 6.27 -3.68
CA VAL A 206 -1.96 6.76 -2.74
C VAL A 206 -0.90 7.60 -3.43
N CYS A 207 -0.37 7.12 -4.55
CA CYS A 207 0.69 7.82 -5.28
C CYS A 207 0.18 9.10 -5.95
N THR A 208 -1.05 9.11 -6.47
CA THR A 208 -1.69 10.31 -7.02
C THR A 208 -1.88 11.36 -5.92
N LEU A 209 -2.44 10.97 -4.78
CA LEU A 209 -2.64 11.89 -3.66
C LEU A 209 -1.30 12.44 -3.13
N LYS A 210 -0.26 11.60 -3.07
CA LYS A 210 1.11 12.02 -2.72
C LYS A 210 1.65 13.08 -3.69
N ASP A 211 1.45 12.90 -4.99
CA ASP A 211 1.95 13.84 -6.00
C ASP A 211 1.16 15.16 -5.97
N ASN A 212 -0.14 15.15 -5.70
CA ASN A 212 -0.95 16.35 -5.51
C ASN A 212 -0.43 17.19 -4.33
N PHE A 213 -0.19 16.58 -3.16
CA PHE A 213 0.41 17.30 -2.02
C PHE A 213 1.76 17.95 -2.35
N LYS A 214 2.59 17.30 -3.17
CA LYS A 214 3.89 17.86 -3.56
C LYS A 214 3.78 19.10 -4.45
N ASN A 215 2.69 19.24 -5.18
CA ASN A 215 2.45 20.37 -6.08
C ASN A 215 1.80 21.57 -5.38
N GLU A 216 1.27 21.39 -4.18
CA GLU A 216 0.57 22.42 -3.39
C GLU A 216 1.43 23.00 -2.25
N ILE A 217 2.58 22.38 -1.96
CA ILE A 217 3.58 22.80 -0.98
C ILE A 217 4.85 23.27 -1.71
#